data_fbffae6bd1cbcaaeb4c966a51351e33a
#
_entry.id   fbffae6bd1cbcaaeb4c966a51351e33a
#
_cell.length_a   1.000
_cell.length_b   1.000
_cell.length_c   1.000
_cell.angle_alpha   90.00
_cell.angle_beta   90.00
_cell.angle_gamma   90.00
#
_symmetry.space_group_name_H-M   'P 1'
#
loop_
_entity.id
_entity.type
_entity.pdbx_description
1 polymer ?
#
loop_
_entity_poly.entity_id
_entity_poly.type
_entity_poly.pdbx_seq_one_letter_code
_entity_poly.pdbx_strand_id
1 'polypeptide(L)'
;MSDKDQNLLRKKFDNAAQAYDKDRKAIIPNFDVYYGTLVQLADTKNNSPRILDLGAGTGLLTQLLWKKHPRAQFQLVDMSQEMLNIAKNRFSGQKNFEYVNNDYLKYDFRGLFDIIVSSLSIHHLNHENIESLYQKVYDHLKPDGIFLNADQVIGPSPYSENIYKENWLEVIDNACLQEDDKKIILERMEFDNPATLEDNIKWLKKAGFNDVDVYYKYYNFVVLYGRK
;
A
#
# COMPACT_ATOMS: atom_id res chain seq x y z
N MET A 1 8.28 6.23 13.92
CA MET A 1 9.36 6.79 13.08
C MET A 1 9.53 8.27 13.40
N SER A 2 10.77 8.77 13.58
CA SER A 2 10.99 10.20 13.80
C SER A 2 10.79 11.01 12.51
N ASP A 3 10.58 12.34 12.62
CA ASP A 3 10.48 13.23 11.43
C ASP A 3 11.76 13.15 10.56
N LYS A 4 12.92 12.87 11.18
CA LYS A 4 14.19 12.69 10.47
C LYS A 4 14.16 11.41 9.62
N ASP A 5 13.64 10.31 10.16
CA ASP A 5 13.55 9.02 9.46
C ASP A 5 12.53 9.10 8.32
N GLN A 6 11.40 9.79 8.53
CA GLN A 6 10.40 10.06 7.48
C GLN A 6 11.01 10.85 6.32
N ASN A 7 11.80 11.88 6.60
CA ASN A 7 12.47 12.66 5.56
C ASN A 7 13.52 11.84 4.80
N LEU A 8 14.23 10.95 5.49
CA LEU A 8 15.21 10.06 4.85
C LEU A 8 14.53 9.03 3.96
N LEU A 9 13.45 8.41 4.45
CA LEU A 9 12.64 7.47 3.69
C LEU A 9 12.06 8.13 2.43
N ARG A 10 11.48 9.34 2.56
CA ARG A 10 10.99 10.10 1.41
C ARG A 10 12.07 10.31 0.34
N LYS A 11 13.28 10.73 0.74
CA LYS A 11 14.39 10.92 -0.20
C LYS A 11 14.79 9.64 -0.93
N LYS A 12 14.75 8.48 -0.25
CA LYS A 12 15.02 7.18 -0.88
C LYS A 12 13.96 6.84 -1.93
N PHE A 13 12.68 7.14 -1.67
CA PHE A 13 11.61 6.97 -2.65
C PHE A 13 11.73 7.96 -3.82
N ASP A 14 12.04 9.23 -3.56
CA ASP A 14 12.28 10.21 -4.61
C ASP A 14 13.39 9.74 -5.58
N ASN A 15 14.49 9.21 -5.06
CA ASN A 15 15.62 8.72 -5.86
C ASN A 15 15.29 7.44 -6.66
N ALA A 16 14.43 6.57 -6.12
CA ALA A 16 14.06 5.30 -6.75
C ALA A 16 12.89 5.42 -7.74
N ALA A 17 12.22 6.57 -7.81
CA ALA A 17 10.93 6.72 -8.47
C ALA A 17 10.92 6.23 -9.94
N GLN A 18 11.98 6.48 -10.70
CA GLN A 18 12.05 6.12 -12.14
C GLN A 18 12.11 4.60 -12.39
N ALA A 19 12.78 3.83 -11.53
CA ALA A 19 12.92 2.37 -11.66
C ALA A 19 11.83 1.60 -10.91
N TYR A 20 11.06 2.28 -10.06
CA TYR A 20 10.19 1.70 -9.04
C TYR A 20 9.24 0.61 -9.54
N ASP A 21 8.54 0.85 -10.64
CA ASP A 21 7.55 -0.10 -11.17
C ASP A 21 8.19 -1.39 -11.70
N LYS A 22 9.38 -1.27 -12.33
CA LYS A 22 10.16 -2.42 -12.82
C LYS A 22 10.63 -3.26 -11.63
N ASP A 23 11.19 -2.59 -10.61
CA ASP A 23 11.69 -3.26 -9.41
C ASP A 23 10.56 -4.00 -8.69
N ARG A 24 9.41 -3.34 -8.49
CA ARG A 24 8.23 -3.94 -7.84
C ARG A 24 7.78 -5.24 -8.49
N LYS A 25 7.73 -5.29 -9.81
CA LYS A 25 7.38 -6.51 -10.54
C LYS A 25 8.38 -7.64 -10.34
N ALA A 26 9.65 -7.30 -10.15
CA ALA A 26 10.72 -8.28 -9.98
C ALA A 26 10.81 -8.86 -8.56
N ILE A 27 10.48 -8.04 -7.52
CA ILE A 27 10.70 -8.42 -6.11
C ILE A 27 9.44 -8.78 -5.33
N ILE A 28 8.25 -8.55 -5.89
CA ILE A 28 7.00 -9.00 -5.27
C ILE A 28 6.66 -10.39 -5.79
N PRO A 29 6.68 -11.42 -4.92
CA PRO A 29 6.33 -12.77 -5.32
C PRO A 29 4.89 -12.84 -5.83
N ASN A 30 4.69 -13.54 -6.96
CA ASN A 30 3.36 -13.71 -7.56
C ASN A 30 2.63 -12.38 -7.80
N PHE A 31 3.35 -11.37 -8.29
CA PHE A 31 2.87 -9.98 -8.47
C PHE A 31 1.44 -9.89 -9.03
N ASP A 32 1.14 -10.63 -10.11
CA ASP A 32 -0.16 -10.56 -10.77
C ASP A 32 -1.29 -11.15 -9.89
N VAL A 33 -1.01 -12.19 -9.11
CA VAL A 33 -1.98 -12.79 -8.17
C VAL A 33 -2.18 -11.85 -6.98
N TYR A 34 -1.09 -11.30 -6.43
CA TYR A 34 -1.12 -10.39 -5.30
C TYR A 34 -1.98 -9.14 -5.56
N TYR A 35 -1.66 -8.39 -6.63
CA TYR A 35 -2.46 -7.22 -7.00
C TYR A 35 -3.81 -7.59 -7.61
N GLY A 36 -3.88 -8.70 -8.35
CA GLY A 36 -5.13 -9.23 -8.92
C GLY A 36 -6.15 -9.52 -7.85
N THR A 37 -5.74 -10.11 -6.71
CA THR A 37 -6.61 -10.36 -5.55
C THR A 37 -7.17 -9.05 -4.99
N LEU A 38 -6.33 -8.04 -4.76
CA LEU A 38 -6.79 -6.74 -4.28
C LEU A 38 -7.79 -6.10 -5.25
N VAL A 39 -7.46 -6.08 -6.55
CA VAL A 39 -8.33 -5.50 -7.58
C VAL A 39 -9.65 -6.24 -7.67
N GLN A 40 -9.65 -7.57 -7.56
CA GLN A 40 -10.88 -8.38 -7.58
C GLN A 40 -11.79 -8.02 -6.40
N LEU A 41 -11.24 -7.85 -5.21
CA LEU A 41 -11.96 -7.49 -3.98
C LEU A 41 -12.44 -6.03 -3.96
N ALA A 42 -11.79 -5.13 -4.70
CA ALA A 42 -12.18 -3.73 -4.83
C ALA A 42 -13.49 -3.60 -5.60
N ASP A 43 -14.59 -4.03 -4.99
CA ASP A 43 -15.91 -4.06 -5.60
C ASP A 43 -16.89 -3.11 -4.88
N THR A 44 -17.83 -2.52 -5.65
CA THR A 44 -18.82 -1.60 -5.14
C THR A 44 -20.02 -1.52 -6.08
N LYS A 45 -21.19 -1.27 -5.52
CA LYS A 45 -22.43 -1.02 -6.30
C LYS A 45 -22.46 0.38 -6.94
N ASN A 46 -21.55 1.27 -6.53
CA ASN A 46 -21.47 2.61 -7.08
C ASN A 46 -20.78 2.60 -8.45
N ASN A 47 -21.46 3.06 -9.48
CA ASN A 47 -20.93 3.11 -10.85
C ASN A 47 -19.84 4.19 -11.07
N SER A 48 -19.70 5.13 -10.13
CA SER A 48 -18.69 6.20 -10.13
C SER A 48 -18.12 6.35 -8.72
N PRO A 49 -17.41 5.33 -8.20
CA PRO A 49 -16.94 5.33 -6.82
C PRO A 49 -15.88 6.39 -6.59
N ARG A 50 -15.79 6.85 -5.34
CA ARG A 50 -14.64 7.60 -4.85
C ARG A 50 -13.65 6.64 -4.23
N ILE A 51 -12.41 6.64 -4.72
CA ILE A 51 -11.34 5.74 -4.31
C ILE A 51 -10.18 6.58 -3.78
N LEU A 52 -9.71 6.26 -2.57
CA LEU A 52 -8.53 6.85 -1.96
C LEU A 52 -7.38 5.83 -1.97
N ASP A 53 -6.22 6.23 -2.47
CA ASP A 53 -4.99 5.43 -2.47
C ASP A 53 -3.97 6.07 -1.51
N LEU A 54 -3.64 5.36 -0.42
CA LEU A 54 -2.74 5.80 0.64
C LEU A 54 -1.31 5.30 0.38
N GLY A 55 -0.37 6.22 0.22
CA GLY A 55 0.97 5.89 -0.23
C GLY A 55 0.95 5.43 -1.70
N ALA A 56 0.26 6.19 -2.54
CA ALA A 56 -0.03 5.79 -3.92
C ALA A 56 1.21 5.65 -4.81
N GLY A 57 2.33 6.26 -4.43
CA GLY A 57 3.58 6.21 -5.16
C GLY A 57 3.42 6.64 -6.61
N THR A 58 3.89 5.80 -7.53
CA THR A 58 3.79 6.01 -8.98
C THR A 58 2.38 5.80 -9.55
N GLY A 59 1.41 5.44 -8.71
CA GLY A 59 0.04 5.11 -9.12
C GLY A 59 -0.11 3.73 -9.76
N LEU A 60 0.79 2.79 -9.48
CA LEU A 60 0.76 1.43 -10.04
C LEU A 60 -0.53 0.69 -9.67
N LEU A 61 -0.89 0.66 -8.37
CA LEU A 61 -2.14 0.07 -7.90
C LEU A 61 -3.36 0.84 -8.45
N THR A 62 -3.34 2.16 -8.36
CA THR A 62 -4.40 3.02 -8.91
C THR A 62 -4.65 2.73 -10.40
N GLN A 63 -3.62 2.46 -11.21
CA GLN A 63 -3.79 2.10 -12.63
C GLN A 63 -4.59 0.80 -12.81
N LEU A 64 -4.35 -0.19 -11.97
CA LEU A 64 -5.09 -1.46 -12.01
C LEU A 64 -6.55 -1.26 -11.61
N LEU A 65 -6.79 -0.46 -10.56
CA LEU A 65 -8.14 -0.10 -10.12
C LEU A 65 -8.88 0.74 -11.14
N TRP A 66 -8.22 1.65 -11.84
CA TRP A 66 -8.82 2.46 -12.90
C TRP A 66 -9.32 1.61 -14.08
N LYS A 67 -8.61 0.55 -14.44
CA LYS A 67 -9.09 -0.39 -15.45
C LYS A 67 -10.40 -1.06 -15.04
N LYS A 68 -10.59 -1.37 -13.76
CA LYS A 68 -11.82 -1.94 -13.20
C LYS A 68 -12.92 -0.90 -13.05
N HIS A 69 -12.56 0.30 -12.60
CA HIS A 69 -13.48 1.40 -12.30
C HIS A 69 -13.15 2.67 -13.13
N PRO A 70 -13.36 2.66 -14.45
CA PRO A 70 -12.92 3.77 -15.31
C PRO A 70 -13.63 5.10 -15.06
N ARG A 71 -14.77 5.08 -14.35
CA ARG A 71 -15.54 6.27 -13.95
C ARG A 71 -15.31 6.70 -12.51
N ALA A 72 -14.42 6.02 -11.79
CA ALA A 72 -14.11 6.37 -10.40
C ALA A 72 -13.44 7.75 -10.30
N GLN A 73 -13.65 8.42 -9.17
CA GLN A 73 -12.88 9.58 -8.76
C GLN A 73 -11.76 9.10 -7.84
N PHE A 74 -10.53 9.32 -8.25
CA PHE A 74 -9.34 8.87 -7.52
C PHE A 74 -8.70 10.03 -6.76
N GLN A 75 -8.36 9.81 -5.50
CA GLN A 75 -7.49 10.66 -4.72
C GLN A 75 -6.24 9.87 -4.34
N LEU A 76 -5.08 10.34 -4.78
CA LEU A 76 -3.78 9.73 -4.53
C LEU A 76 -3.04 10.58 -3.50
N VAL A 77 -2.71 10.00 -2.37
CA VAL A 77 -1.95 10.67 -1.30
C VAL A 77 -0.59 10.01 -1.18
N ASP A 78 0.48 10.78 -1.31
CA ASP A 78 1.85 10.32 -1.12
C ASP A 78 2.74 11.44 -0.59
N MET A 79 3.73 11.10 0.23
CA MET A 79 4.70 12.08 0.75
C MET A 79 5.81 12.43 -0.26
N SER A 80 6.03 11.59 -1.27
CA SER A 80 7.01 11.80 -2.33
C SER A 80 6.38 12.57 -3.50
N GLN A 81 6.87 13.79 -3.74
CA GLN A 81 6.43 14.58 -4.89
C GLN A 81 6.89 13.94 -6.21
N GLU A 82 8.07 13.31 -6.25
CA GLU A 82 8.61 12.67 -7.45
C GLU A 82 7.77 11.46 -7.85
N MET A 83 7.33 10.64 -6.88
CA MET A 83 6.39 9.56 -7.12
C MET A 83 5.07 10.07 -7.71
N LEU A 84 4.49 11.11 -7.12
CA LEU A 84 3.25 11.72 -7.64
C LEU A 84 3.43 12.35 -9.01
N ASN A 85 4.61 12.84 -9.37
CA ASN A 85 4.89 13.35 -10.71
C ASN A 85 4.81 12.22 -11.76
N ILE A 86 5.30 11.03 -11.43
CA ILE A 86 5.16 9.84 -12.28
C ILE A 86 3.68 9.43 -12.40
N ALA A 87 2.94 9.43 -11.27
CA ALA A 87 1.50 9.16 -11.29
C ALA A 87 0.74 10.16 -12.16
N LYS A 88 1.05 11.47 -12.07
CA LYS A 88 0.46 12.52 -12.92
C LYS A 88 0.73 12.27 -14.40
N ASN A 89 1.95 11.88 -14.75
CA ASN A 89 2.31 11.55 -16.14
C ASN A 89 1.54 10.29 -16.60
N ARG A 90 1.42 9.27 -15.75
CA ARG A 90 0.67 8.03 -16.03
C ARG A 90 -0.80 8.27 -16.37
N PHE A 91 -1.45 9.19 -15.67
CA PHE A 91 -2.85 9.53 -15.86
C PHE A 91 -3.05 10.86 -16.58
N SER A 92 -2.06 11.26 -17.40
CA SER A 92 -2.11 12.50 -18.17
C SER A 92 -3.38 12.58 -19.02
N GLY A 93 -4.04 13.74 -19.03
CA GLY A 93 -5.29 13.98 -19.76
C GLY A 93 -6.56 13.49 -19.04
N GLN A 94 -6.45 12.75 -17.92
CA GLN A 94 -7.61 12.34 -17.13
C GLN A 94 -7.98 13.43 -16.10
N LYS A 95 -9.29 13.69 -15.93
CA LYS A 95 -9.79 14.76 -15.03
C LYS A 95 -10.31 14.23 -13.69
N ASN A 96 -10.34 12.92 -13.52
CA ASN A 96 -10.90 12.24 -12.35
C ASN A 96 -9.82 11.79 -11.34
N PHE A 97 -8.64 12.41 -11.38
CA PHE A 97 -7.52 12.14 -10.47
C PHE A 97 -7.13 13.41 -9.70
N GLU A 98 -7.12 13.31 -8.39
CA GLU A 98 -6.58 14.31 -7.47
C GLU A 98 -5.27 13.79 -6.86
N TYR A 99 -4.25 14.63 -6.78
CA TYR A 99 -2.94 14.28 -6.24
C TYR A 99 -2.61 15.16 -5.05
N VAL A 100 -2.34 14.54 -3.92
CA VAL A 100 -2.09 15.21 -2.65
C VAL A 100 -0.69 14.85 -2.17
N ASN A 101 0.23 15.80 -2.23
CA ASN A 101 1.57 15.60 -1.67
C ASN A 101 1.53 15.91 -0.17
N ASN A 102 1.30 14.89 0.63
CA ASN A 102 1.20 14.99 2.09
C ASN A 102 1.44 13.62 2.76
N ASP A 103 1.73 13.66 4.05
CA ASP A 103 1.68 12.49 4.92
C ASP A 103 0.20 12.14 5.20
N TYR A 104 -0.24 10.94 4.83
CA TYR A 104 -1.63 10.51 5.01
C TYR A 104 -2.04 10.39 6.49
N LEU A 105 -1.11 10.35 7.44
CA LEU A 105 -1.43 10.46 8.87
C LEU A 105 -1.89 11.87 9.23
N LYS A 106 -1.26 12.89 8.63
CA LYS A 106 -1.49 14.32 8.93
C LYS A 106 -2.55 14.95 8.02
N TYR A 107 -2.70 14.43 6.79
CA TYR A 107 -3.66 14.93 5.81
C TYR A 107 -5.09 14.66 6.26
N ASP A 108 -5.93 15.68 6.28
CA ASP A 108 -7.37 15.56 6.56
C ASP A 108 -8.10 15.08 5.29
N PHE A 109 -8.57 13.84 5.29
CA PHE A 109 -9.27 13.25 4.15
C PHE A 109 -10.59 13.99 3.92
N ARG A 110 -10.83 14.46 2.69
CA ARG A 110 -12.02 15.25 2.36
C ARG A 110 -13.17 14.34 1.93
N GLY A 111 -14.18 14.21 2.80
CA GLY A 111 -15.40 13.45 2.55
C GLY A 111 -15.25 11.95 2.74
N LEU A 112 -16.21 11.20 2.24
CA LEU A 112 -16.28 9.75 2.39
C LEU A 112 -15.94 9.04 1.08
N PHE A 113 -15.36 7.85 1.20
CA PHE A 113 -14.91 7.01 0.08
C PHE A 113 -15.72 5.70 0.03
N ASP A 114 -15.93 5.20 -1.18
CA ASP A 114 -16.49 3.86 -1.39
C ASP A 114 -15.42 2.79 -1.15
N ILE A 115 -14.17 3.09 -1.53
CA ILE A 115 -13.02 2.20 -1.41
C ILE A 115 -11.82 3.02 -0.94
N ILE A 116 -11.11 2.51 0.06
CA ILE A 116 -9.78 3.02 0.45
C ILE A 116 -8.79 1.88 0.26
N VAL A 117 -7.67 2.16 -0.37
CA VAL A 117 -6.62 1.17 -0.62
C VAL A 117 -5.26 1.66 -0.15
N SER A 118 -4.37 0.73 0.10
CA SER A 118 -2.94 1.00 0.25
C SER A 118 -2.14 -0.18 -0.30
N SER A 119 -0.93 0.08 -0.76
CA SER A 119 -0.01 -0.97 -1.17
C SER A 119 1.42 -0.68 -0.76
N LEU A 120 2.00 -1.58 0.04
CA LEU A 120 3.40 -1.56 0.46
C LEU A 120 3.84 -0.18 0.99
N SER A 121 3.02 0.37 1.89
CA SER A 121 3.22 1.70 2.47
C SER A 121 2.98 1.72 3.98
N ILE A 122 1.95 1.07 4.48
CA ILE A 122 1.53 1.18 5.89
C ILE A 122 2.56 0.52 6.82
N HIS A 123 3.28 -0.51 6.37
CA HIS A 123 4.32 -1.20 7.15
C HIS A 123 5.54 -0.32 7.50
N HIS A 124 5.67 0.87 6.93
CA HIS A 124 6.70 1.84 7.35
C HIS A 124 6.31 2.62 8.61
N LEU A 125 5.05 2.56 9.05
CA LEU A 125 4.58 3.27 10.23
C LEU A 125 4.96 2.52 11.52
N ASN A 126 5.01 3.23 12.65
CA ASN A 126 4.98 2.55 13.94
C ASN A 126 3.58 1.98 14.23
N HIS A 127 3.49 1.01 15.13
CA HIS A 127 2.27 0.26 15.40
C HIS A 127 1.12 1.15 15.91
N GLU A 128 1.41 2.17 16.72
CA GLU A 128 0.41 3.13 17.20
C GLU A 128 -0.20 3.94 16.04
N ASN A 129 0.63 4.31 15.08
CA ASN A 129 0.20 5.03 13.89
C ASN A 129 -0.59 4.12 12.93
N ILE A 130 -0.24 2.83 12.81
CA ILE A 130 -1.04 1.86 12.03
C ILE A 130 -2.45 1.75 12.63
N GLU A 131 -2.54 1.54 13.95
CA GLU A 131 -3.82 1.45 14.65
C GLU A 131 -4.66 2.71 14.47
N SER A 132 -4.06 3.88 14.67
CA SER A 132 -4.73 5.18 14.47
C SER A 132 -5.17 5.40 13.03
N LEU A 133 -4.35 4.97 12.05
CA LEU A 133 -4.70 5.06 10.64
C LEU A 133 -5.89 4.18 10.30
N TYR A 134 -5.99 2.96 10.83
CA TYR A 134 -7.15 2.09 10.59
C TYR A 134 -8.45 2.68 11.12
N GLN A 135 -8.41 3.36 12.28
CA GLN A 135 -9.55 4.12 12.78
C GLN A 135 -9.91 5.25 11.81
N LYS A 136 -8.92 6.04 11.38
CA LYS A 136 -9.13 7.13 10.42
C LYS A 136 -9.70 6.64 9.08
N VAL A 137 -9.22 5.51 8.58
CA VAL A 137 -9.73 4.85 7.37
C VAL A 137 -11.20 4.47 7.56
N TYR A 138 -11.53 3.81 8.68
CA TYR A 138 -12.92 3.44 9.00
C TYR A 138 -13.85 4.65 9.02
N ASP A 139 -13.43 5.74 9.67
CA ASP A 139 -14.25 6.96 9.80
C ASP A 139 -14.54 7.60 8.44
N HIS A 140 -13.62 7.46 7.46
CA HIS A 140 -13.76 8.03 6.13
C HIS A 140 -14.32 7.06 5.07
N LEU A 141 -14.70 5.85 5.45
CA LEU A 141 -15.46 4.97 4.58
C LEU A 141 -16.96 5.26 4.68
N LYS A 142 -17.66 5.18 3.54
CA LYS A 142 -19.12 5.13 3.49
C LYS A 142 -19.65 3.87 4.16
N PRO A 143 -20.93 3.80 4.56
CA PRO A 143 -21.57 2.53 4.87
C PRO A 143 -21.37 1.52 3.73
N ASP A 144 -21.08 0.27 4.05
CA ASP A 144 -20.67 -0.80 3.12
C ASP A 144 -19.35 -0.53 2.35
N GLY A 145 -18.64 0.55 2.67
CA GLY A 145 -17.33 0.82 2.08
C GLY A 145 -16.27 -0.17 2.52
N ILE A 146 -15.24 -0.34 1.70
CA ILE A 146 -14.19 -1.34 1.93
C ILE A 146 -12.81 -0.72 2.02
N PHE A 147 -11.99 -1.31 2.85
CA PHE A 147 -10.55 -1.06 2.95
C PHE A 147 -9.77 -2.29 2.48
N LEU A 148 -8.75 -2.07 1.65
CA LEU A 148 -7.86 -3.10 1.15
C LEU A 148 -6.41 -2.66 1.35
N ASN A 149 -5.63 -3.49 2.01
CA ASN A 149 -4.20 -3.25 2.21
C ASN A 149 -3.38 -4.44 1.69
N ALA A 150 -2.70 -4.25 0.57
CA ALA A 150 -1.74 -5.18 0.02
C ALA A 150 -0.36 -4.84 0.61
N ASP A 151 0.07 -5.54 1.65
CA ASP A 151 1.22 -5.12 2.45
C ASP A 151 2.09 -6.29 2.91
N GLN A 152 3.13 -5.98 3.66
CA GLN A 152 4.00 -6.94 4.32
C GLN A 152 3.67 -7.04 5.81
N VAL A 153 3.84 -8.24 6.36
CA VAL A 153 3.71 -8.54 7.79
C VAL A 153 4.97 -9.23 8.30
N ILE A 154 5.26 -9.06 9.59
CA ILE A 154 6.30 -9.82 10.27
C ILE A 154 5.80 -11.22 10.61
N GLY A 155 6.68 -12.19 10.68
CA GLY A 155 6.37 -13.56 11.10
C GLY A 155 5.88 -13.62 12.55
N PRO A 156 4.95 -14.55 12.88
CA PRO A 156 4.40 -14.68 14.24
C PRO A 156 5.42 -15.17 15.28
N SER A 157 6.60 -15.58 14.85
CA SER A 157 7.71 -16.00 15.70
C SER A 157 9.04 -15.73 15.00
N PRO A 158 10.17 -15.67 15.74
CA PRO A 158 11.50 -15.54 15.13
C PRO A 158 11.80 -16.61 14.08
N TYR A 159 11.31 -17.83 14.28
CA TYR A 159 11.46 -18.93 13.33
C TYR A 159 10.71 -18.63 12.01
N SER A 160 9.46 -18.23 12.10
CA SER A 160 8.66 -17.89 10.92
C SER A 160 9.20 -16.66 10.20
N GLU A 161 9.69 -15.67 10.96
CA GLU A 161 10.30 -14.46 10.40
C GLU A 161 11.56 -14.78 9.58
N ASN A 162 12.39 -15.68 10.08
CA ASN A 162 13.57 -16.13 9.32
C ASN A 162 13.17 -16.80 7.99
N ILE A 163 12.14 -17.65 8.01
CA ILE A 163 11.62 -18.28 6.79
C ILE A 163 11.10 -17.23 5.80
N TYR A 164 10.39 -16.20 6.28
CA TYR A 164 9.88 -15.13 5.41
C TYR A 164 11.02 -14.33 4.78
N LYS A 165 12.01 -13.99 5.59
CA LYS A 165 13.19 -13.23 5.16
C LYS A 165 14.02 -14.01 4.15
N GLU A 166 14.32 -15.27 4.42
CA GLU A 166 15.07 -16.15 3.51
C GLU A 166 14.36 -16.28 2.16
N ASN A 167 13.04 -16.54 2.17
CA ASN A 167 12.25 -16.63 0.94
C ASN A 167 12.30 -15.32 0.13
N TRP A 168 12.16 -14.18 0.79
CA TRP A 168 12.17 -12.92 0.06
C TRP A 168 13.56 -12.52 -0.44
N LEU A 169 14.62 -12.80 0.32
CA LEU A 169 16.00 -12.63 -0.15
C LEU A 169 16.29 -13.50 -1.39
N GLU A 170 15.81 -14.74 -1.40
CA GLU A 170 15.93 -15.62 -2.57
C GLU A 170 15.20 -15.04 -3.80
N VAL A 171 14.04 -14.45 -3.63
CA VAL A 171 13.30 -13.76 -4.71
C VAL A 171 14.11 -12.58 -5.26
N ILE A 172 14.71 -11.76 -4.38
CA ILE A 172 15.54 -10.61 -4.78
C ILE A 172 16.81 -11.08 -5.51
N ASP A 173 17.48 -12.11 -5.00
CA ASP A 173 18.69 -12.64 -5.59
C ASP A 173 18.45 -13.21 -7.00
N ASN A 174 17.32 -13.90 -7.18
CA ASN A 174 16.92 -14.46 -8.48
C ASN A 174 16.27 -13.43 -9.41
N ALA A 175 15.99 -12.20 -8.95
CA ALA A 175 15.44 -11.15 -9.79
C ALA A 175 16.46 -10.68 -10.84
N CYS A 176 15.98 -10.43 -12.08
CA CYS A 176 16.80 -9.85 -13.14
C CYS A 176 17.02 -8.34 -12.91
N LEU A 177 17.69 -7.99 -11.81
CA LEU A 177 18.04 -6.63 -11.41
C LEU A 177 19.56 -6.46 -11.39
N GLN A 178 20.02 -5.21 -11.57
CA GLN A 178 21.43 -4.88 -11.37
C GLN A 178 21.79 -4.94 -9.88
N GLU A 179 23.02 -5.21 -9.54
CA GLU A 179 23.45 -5.31 -8.13
C GLU A 179 23.23 -4.00 -7.35
N ASP A 180 23.40 -2.85 -7.99
CA ASP A 180 23.12 -1.55 -7.37
C ASP A 180 21.62 -1.39 -7.06
N ASP A 181 20.71 -1.86 -7.93
CA ASP A 181 19.26 -1.85 -7.68
C ASP A 181 18.89 -2.76 -6.50
N LYS A 182 19.47 -3.98 -6.43
CA LYS A 182 19.29 -4.90 -5.30
C LYS A 182 19.73 -4.26 -3.99
N LYS A 183 20.89 -3.61 -3.98
CA LYS A 183 21.41 -2.90 -2.81
C LYS A 183 20.45 -1.81 -2.33
N ILE A 184 19.93 -0.99 -3.25
CA ILE A 184 18.94 0.06 -2.94
C ILE A 184 17.66 -0.54 -2.33
N ILE A 185 17.20 -1.69 -2.85
CA ILE A 185 16.04 -2.40 -2.32
C ILE A 185 16.31 -2.86 -0.88
N LEU A 186 17.44 -3.53 -0.62
CA LEU A 186 17.83 -3.99 0.70
C LEU A 186 17.97 -2.84 1.71
N GLU A 187 18.57 -1.72 1.30
CA GLU A 187 18.65 -0.53 2.15
C GLU A 187 17.29 0.08 2.50
N ARG A 188 16.28 -0.05 1.64
CA ARG A 188 14.91 0.39 1.95
C ARG A 188 14.24 -0.49 2.98
N MET A 189 14.54 -1.80 2.98
CA MET A 189 14.01 -2.74 3.98
C MET A 189 14.42 -2.37 5.42
N GLU A 190 15.52 -1.65 5.63
CA GLU A 190 15.93 -1.19 6.96
C GLU A 190 14.94 -0.22 7.61
N PHE A 191 14.05 0.38 6.80
CA PHE A 191 12.99 1.30 7.27
C PHE A 191 11.65 0.60 7.47
N ASP A 192 11.55 -0.70 7.16
CA ASP A 192 10.33 -1.46 7.33
C ASP A 192 10.11 -1.75 8.83
N ASN A 193 8.88 -1.59 9.26
CA ASN A 193 8.44 -1.87 10.63
C ASN A 193 7.11 -2.61 10.61
N PRO A 194 7.02 -3.75 9.92
CA PRO A 194 5.77 -4.46 9.75
C PRO A 194 5.26 -4.98 11.09
N ALA A 195 3.95 -4.93 11.27
CA ALA A 195 3.26 -5.59 12.38
C ALA A 195 2.94 -7.04 12.02
N THR A 196 2.58 -7.85 13.02
CA THR A 196 2.08 -9.21 12.76
C THR A 196 0.73 -9.17 12.02
N LEU A 197 0.40 -10.26 11.34
CA LEU A 197 -0.91 -10.40 10.73
C LEU A 197 -2.03 -10.33 11.78
N GLU A 198 -1.81 -10.95 12.94
CA GLU A 198 -2.75 -10.95 14.05
C GLU A 198 -3.04 -9.54 14.59
N ASP A 199 -1.99 -8.72 14.77
CA ASP A 199 -2.15 -7.33 15.22
C ASP A 199 -2.92 -6.50 14.19
N ASN A 200 -2.62 -6.62 12.89
CA ASN A 200 -3.36 -5.93 11.85
C ASN A 200 -4.86 -6.29 11.88
N ILE A 201 -5.21 -7.58 11.96
CA ILE A 201 -6.60 -8.03 12.07
C ILE A 201 -7.26 -7.48 13.33
N LYS A 202 -6.55 -7.49 14.48
CA LYS A 202 -7.05 -6.96 15.74
C LYS A 202 -7.33 -5.47 15.66
N TRP A 203 -6.44 -4.69 15.08
CA TRP A 203 -6.62 -3.24 14.94
C TRP A 203 -7.74 -2.88 13.96
N LEU A 204 -7.89 -3.61 12.86
CA LEU A 204 -9.04 -3.44 11.95
C LEU A 204 -10.37 -3.70 12.67
N LYS A 205 -10.47 -4.81 13.42
CA LYS A 205 -11.67 -5.10 14.22
C LYS A 205 -11.92 -4.05 15.30
N LYS A 206 -10.86 -3.56 15.96
CA LYS A 206 -10.96 -2.50 16.97
C LYS A 206 -11.45 -1.17 16.37
N ALA A 207 -11.05 -0.84 15.14
CA ALA A 207 -11.53 0.33 14.41
C ALA A 207 -13.01 0.25 14.02
N GLY A 208 -13.64 -0.92 14.10
CA GLY A 208 -15.07 -1.12 13.85
C GLY A 208 -15.41 -1.87 12.56
N PHE A 209 -14.41 -2.36 11.80
CA PHE A 209 -14.69 -3.19 10.63
C PHE A 209 -15.42 -4.49 11.03
N ASN A 210 -16.58 -4.74 10.39
CA ASN A 210 -17.44 -5.88 10.72
C ASN A 210 -16.97 -7.18 10.06
N ASP A 211 -16.40 -7.06 8.85
CA ASP A 211 -15.93 -8.18 8.04
C ASP A 211 -14.46 -7.97 7.74
N VAL A 212 -13.60 -8.72 8.44
CA VAL A 212 -12.14 -8.61 8.35
C VAL A 212 -11.57 -9.97 8.00
N ASP A 213 -10.87 -10.05 6.85
CA ASP A 213 -10.24 -11.28 6.38
C ASP A 213 -8.93 -11.02 5.63
N VAL A 214 -8.21 -12.11 5.32
CA VAL A 214 -6.97 -12.15 4.56
C VAL A 214 -7.18 -13.00 3.32
N TYR A 215 -7.31 -12.37 2.17
CA TYR A 215 -7.63 -13.06 0.92
C TYR A 215 -6.41 -13.57 0.15
N TYR A 216 -5.24 -13.04 0.47
CA TYR A 216 -3.97 -13.51 -0.07
C TYR A 216 -2.92 -13.53 1.04
N LYS A 217 -2.17 -14.62 1.10
CA LYS A 217 -0.97 -14.70 1.93
C LYS A 217 0.08 -15.57 1.24
N TYR A 218 1.25 -14.98 1.00
CA TYR A 218 2.43 -15.70 0.57
C TYR A 218 3.61 -15.20 1.42
N TYR A 219 4.04 -16.03 2.37
CA TYR A 219 5.00 -15.66 3.41
C TYR A 219 4.62 -14.35 4.11
N ASN A 220 5.43 -13.30 3.94
CA ASN A 220 5.18 -11.96 4.51
C ASN A 220 4.23 -11.09 3.69
N PHE A 221 3.95 -11.41 2.42
CA PHE A 221 3.03 -10.64 1.57
C PHE A 221 1.59 -11.05 1.81
N VAL A 222 0.73 -10.09 2.12
CA VAL A 222 -0.68 -10.30 2.43
C VAL A 222 -1.58 -9.31 1.71
N VAL A 223 -2.85 -9.68 1.46
CA VAL A 223 -3.92 -8.76 1.10
C VAL A 223 -4.97 -8.82 2.20
N LEU A 224 -5.00 -7.77 3.01
CA LEU A 224 -5.97 -7.55 4.07
C LEU A 224 -7.22 -6.89 3.50
N TYR A 225 -8.37 -7.29 4.01
CA TYR A 225 -9.69 -6.77 3.69
C TYR A 225 -10.40 -6.35 4.97
N GLY A 226 -11.08 -5.21 4.93
CA GLY A 226 -11.99 -4.76 5.96
C GLY A 226 -13.23 -4.10 5.34
N ARG A 227 -14.43 -4.44 5.81
CA ARG A 227 -15.70 -3.83 5.39
C ARG A 227 -16.37 -3.11 6.56
N LYS A 228 -16.83 -1.88 6.31
CA LYS A 228 -17.60 -1.06 7.25
C LYS A 228 -19.05 -1.46 7.32
#